data_27d24c37d6e07297504d9b205c93bf8f
#
_entry.id   27d24c37d6e07297504d9b205c93bf8f
#
_cell.length_a   1.000
_cell.length_b   1.000
_cell.length_c   1.000
_cell.angle_alpha   90.00
_cell.angle_beta   90.00
_cell.angle_gamma   90.00
#
_symmetry.space_group_name_H-M   'P 1'
#
loop_
_entity.id
_entity.type
_entity.pdbx_description
1 polymer ?
#
loop_
_entity_poly.entity_id
_entity_poly.type
_entity_poly.pdbx_seq_one_letter_code
_entity_poly.pdbx_strand_id
1 'polypeptide(L)'
;SNRSCRKSVRRLKISINYFAISSELIVILTIVSAISLDLLLPRKLKYIVALVSILGSLIAFVPIIFQYANYSSPEILFEGSYVIDKFSLILKGLFILVTYLTFLLSVNFVESDEYYQGEYYFLLLSSLLGALVVTSSRDLLTMFIGIELASTPMFLLSGWKKGDQKSNEGSIKFFLLGVLSASLILYGFSLLYGVTGKLVFSDIANTLIQSDLNQSPVTLLSAIL
;
A
#
# COMPACT_ATOMS: atom_id res chain seq x y z
N SER A 1 15.07 -44.65 20.79
CA SER A 1 14.85 -44.09 19.46
C SER A 1 14.00 -42.80 19.48
N ASN A 2 14.12 -42.00 20.55
CA ASN A 2 13.25 -40.80 20.74
C ASN A 2 14.05 -39.49 20.88
N ARG A 3 15.29 -39.46 20.38
CA ARG A 3 16.17 -38.28 20.44
C ARG A 3 16.40 -37.56 19.09
N SER A 4 15.93 -38.12 17.97
CA SER A 4 16.11 -37.50 16.64
C SER A 4 14.98 -36.55 16.22
N CYS A 5 13.80 -36.63 16.85
CA CYS A 5 12.63 -35.79 16.52
C CYS A 5 12.63 -34.40 17.20
N ARG A 6 13.54 -34.16 18.16
CA ARG A 6 13.61 -32.89 18.91
C ARG A 6 14.55 -31.83 18.32
N LYS A 7 15.22 -32.10 17.17
CA LYS A 7 16.21 -31.18 16.58
C LYS A 7 15.72 -30.39 15.38
N SER A 8 14.45 -30.47 14.97
CA SER A 8 13.96 -29.71 13.81
C SER A 8 13.01 -28.54 14.14
N VAL A 9 12.85 -28.19 15.40
CA VAL A 9 12.37 -26.83 15.71
C VAL A 9 13.57 -25.89 15.55
N ARG A 10 14.05 -25.71 14.33
CA ARG A 10 14.83 -24.53 13.98
C ARG A 10 13.96 -23.35 14.34
N ARG A 11 14.34 -22.62 15.37
CA ARG A 11 13.90 -21.24 15.54
C ARG A 11 14.14 -20.59 14.18
N LEU A 12 13.10 -20.41 13.42
CA LEU A 12 13.12 -19.50 12.30
C LEU A 12 13.46 -18.15 12.92
N LYS A 13 14.76 -17.82 12.90
CA LYS A 13 15.21 -16.47 13.14
C LYS A 13 14.61 -15.70 11.97
N ILE A 14 13.48 -15.07 12.19
CA ILE A 14 12.89 -14.12 11.25
C ILE A 14 13.90 -12.96 11.21
N SER A 15 14.93 -13.12 10.41
CA SER A 15 15.80 -12.01 10.05
C SER A 15 15.02 -11.20 9.02
N ILE A 16 14.17 -10.29 9.52
CA ILE A 16 13.53 -9.32 8.66
C ILE A 16 14.65 -8.53 8.01
N ASN A 17 14.79 -8.64 6.71
CA ASN A 17 15.71 -7.81 5.95
C ASN A 17 15.09 -6.40 5.86
N TYR A 18 15.41 -5.54 6.83
CA TYR A 18 14.90 -4.16 6.88
C TYR A 18 15.26 -3.36 5.63
N PHE A 19 16.34 -3.74 4.95
CA PHE A 19 16.74 -3.10 3.71
C PHE A 19 15.72 -3.35 2.58
N ALA A 20 15.09 -4.50 2.58
CA ALA A 20 14.06 -4.87 1.61
C ALA A 20 12.81 -3.98 1.70
N ILE A 21 12.47 -3.50 2.91
CA ILE A 21 11.30 -2.66 3.20
C ILE A 21 11.71 -1.18 3.39
N SER A 22 12.93 -0.82 3.01
CA SER A 22 13.45 0.53 3.31
C SER A 22 12.67 1.65 2.62
N SER A 23 12.14 1.44 1.42
CA SER A 23 11.29 2.42 0.71
C SER A 23 10.01 2.73 1.48
N GLU A 24 9.32 1.71 1.97
CA GLU A 24 8.11 1.85 2.77
C GLU A 24 8.40 2.51 4.12
N LEU A 25 9.50 2.14 4.78
CA LEU A 25 9.92 2.76 6.04
C LEU A 25 10.23 4.26 5.87
N ILE A 26 10.89 4.64 4.78
CA ILE A 26 11.16 6.06 4.49
C ILE A 26 9.85 6.81 4.26
N VAL A 27 8.91 6.24 3.51
CA VAL A 27 7.60 6.87 3.29
C VAL A 27 6.83 7.00 4.61
N ILE A 28 6.84 5.99 5.48
CA ILE A 28 6.21 6.06 6.81
C ILE A 28 6.84 7.18 7.65
N LEU A 29 8.17 7.24 7.70
CA LEU A 29 8.88 8.31 8.43
C LEU A 29 8.55 9.69 7.86
N THR A 30 8.41 9.81 6.55
CA THR A 30 8.00 11.05 5.89
C THR A 30 6.58 11.43 6.27
N ILE A 31 5.64 10.49 6.30
CA ILE A 31 4.25 10.72 6.74
C ILE A 31 4.24 11.24 8.18
N VAL A 32 4.94 10.54 9.09
CA VAL A 32 4.99 10.92 10.52
C VAL A 32 5.61 12.30 10.68
N SER A 33 6.69 12.61 9.95
CA SER A 33 7.33 13.94 9.98
C SER A 33 6.41 15.02 9.41
N ALA A 34 5.69 14.76 8.31
CA ALA A 34 4.76 15.70 7.70
C ALA A 34 3.61 16.05 8.65
N ILE A 35 3.00 15.04 9.30
CA ILE A 35 1.94 15.24 10.30
C ILE A 35 2.47 16.02 11.49
N SER A 36 3.64 15.64 12.03
CA SER A 36 4.23 16.31 13.18
C SER A 36 4.54 17.78 12.89
N LEU A 37 5.10 18.07 11.72
CA LEU A 37 5.41 19.43 11.30
C LEU A 37 4.13 20.25 11.05
N ASP A 38 3.09 19.65 10.47
CA ASP A 38 1.83 20.35 10.24
C ASP A 38 1.14 20.77 11.55
N LEU A 39 1.25 19.95 12.60
CA LEU A 39 0.69 20.24 13.92
C LEU A 39 1.52 21.29 14.69
N LEU A 40 2.85 21.28 14.52
CA LEU A 40 3.76 22.14 15.31
C LEU A 40 4.02 23.49 14.66
N LEU A 41 3.95 23.59 13.33
CA LEU A 41 4.32 24.79 12.60
C LEU A 41 3.15 25.78 12.46
N PRO A 42 3.43 27.09 12.64
CA PRO A 42 2.46 28.13 12.33
C PRO A 42 2.16 28.17 10.82
N ARG A 43 0.99 28.66 10.45
CA ARG A 43 0.50 28.69 9.04
C ARG A 43 1.51 29.25 8.03
N LYS A 44 2.33 30.23 8.43
CA LYS A 44 3.34 30.87 7.57
C LYS A 44 4.48 29.93 7.15
N LEU A 45 4.73 28.85 7.90
CA LEU A 45 5.85 27.91 7.68
C LEU A 45 5.38 26.56 7.11
N LYS A 46 4.12 26.44 6.74
CA LYS A 46 3.56 25.17 6.22
C LYS A 46 4.16 24.73 4.88
N TYR A 47 4.81 25.63 4.11
CA TYR A 47 5.58 25.25 2.94
C TYR A 47 6.70 24.24 3.25
N ILE A 48 7.18 24.20 4.52
CA ILE A 48 8.17 23.21 4.96
C ILE A 48 7.61 21.79 4.87
N VAL A 49 6.30 21.59 5.14
CA VAL A 49 5.66 20.28 5.02
C VAL A 49 5.68 19.80 3.57
N ALA A 50 5.40 20.69 2.61
CA ALA A 50 5.51 20.39 1.18
C ALA A 50 6.94 19.96 0.82
N LEU A 51 7.95 20.74 1.27
CA LEU A 51 9.35 20.46 0.98
C LEU A 51 9.81 19.13 1.57
N VAL A 52 9.44 18.83 2.82
CA VAL A 52 9.74 17.54 3.48
C VAL A 52 9.08 16.37 2.74
N SER A 53 7.84 16.53 2.28
CA SER A 53 7.12 15.48 1.54
C SER A 53 7.76 15.22 0.16
N ILE A 54 8.16 16.28 -0.54
CA ILE A 54 8.88 16.17 -1.83
C ILE A 54 10.25 15.50 -1.63
N LEU A 55 11.03 15.95 -0.65
CA LEU A 55 12.35 15.36 -0.36
C LEU A 55 12.22 13.91 0.12
N GLY A 56 11.24 13.61 0.97
CA GLY A 56 10.99 12.26 1.47
C GLY A 56 10.62 11.28 0.36
N SER A 57 9.78 11.70 -0.59
CA SER A 57 9.45 10.88 -1.76
C SER A 57 10.68 10.64 -2.65
N LEU A 58 11.55 11.65 -2.83
CA LEU A 58 12.79 11.51 -3.60
C LEU A 58 13.77 10.56 -2.89
N ILE A 59 13.92 10.66 -1.56
CA ILE A 59 14.78 9.77 -0.78
C ILE A 59 14.27 8.32 -0.82
N ALA A 60 12.94 8.12 -0.81
CA ALA A 60 12.35 6.79 -0.92
C ALA A 60 12.64 6.09 -2.27
N PHE A 61 13.02 6.84 -3.30
CA PHE A 61 13.41 6.29 -4.59
C PHE A 61 14.81 5.65 -4.57
N VAL A 62 15.71 6.13 -3.72
CA VAL A 62 17.10 5.66 -3.64
C VAL A 62 17.22 4.17 -3.32
N PRO A 63 16.55 3.62 -2.29
CA PRO A 63 16.62 2.19 -2.01
C PRO A 63 16.14 1.32 -3.17
N ILE A 64 15.13 1.77 -3.91
CA ILE A 64 14.59 1.01 -5.05
C ILE A 64 15.62 0.90 -6.17
N ILE A 65 16.31 1.99 -6.50
CA ILE A 65 17.40 1.96 -7.49
C ILE A 65 18.51 1.00 -7.04
N PHE A 66 18.90 1.06 -5.76
CA PHE A 66 19.95 0.21 -5.23
C PHE A 66 19.55 -1.28 -5.20
N GLN A 67 18.31 -1.58 -4.80
CA GLN A 67 17.75 -2.94 -4.82
C GLN A 67 17.65 -3.47 -6.26
N TYR A 68 17.24 -2.63 -7.21
CA TYR A 68 17.17 -3.02 -8.62
C TYR A 68 18.54 -3.30 -9.23
N ALA A 69 19.54 -2.46 -8.92
CA ALA A 69 20.92 -2.63 -9.42
C ALA A 69 21.60 -3.89 -8.87
N ASN A 70 21.32 -4.24 -7.60
CA ASN A 70 21.89 -5.42 -6.95
C ASN A 70 20.94 -6.63 -6.91
N TYR A 71 19.93 -6.64 -7.77
CA TYR A 71 18.95 -7.71 -7.78
C TYR A 71 19.57 -9.05 -8.21
N SER A 72 19.54 -10.05 -7.32
CA SER A 72 20.00 -11.40 -7.61
C SER A 72 18.88 -12.44 -7.66
N SER A 73 17.94 -12.36 -6.73
CA SER A 73 16.81 -13.30 -6.60
C SER A 73 15.64 -12.62 -5.89
N PRO A 74 14.39 -13.11 -6.06
CA PRO A 74 13.24 -12.61 -5.30
C PRO A 74 13.47 -12.75 -3.79
N GLU A 75 13.24 -11.70 -3.04
CA GLU A 75 13.26 -11.74 -1.58
C GLU A 75 11.85 -12.00 -1.05
N ILE A 76 11.71 -13.08 -0.29
CA ILE A 76 10.44 -13.50 0.30
C ILE A 76 10.46 -13.12 1.77
N LEU A 77 9.47 -12.33 2.19
CA LEU A 77 9.31 -11.85 3.55
C LEU A 77 7.95 -12.30 4.12
N PHE A 78 7.82 -12.26 5.44
CA PHE A 78 6.56 -12.57 6.16
C PHE A 78 5.93 -13.89 5.69
N GLU A 79 6.71 -14.98 5.70
CA GLU A 79 6.22 -16.32 5.36
C GLU A 79 5.58 -16.44 3.95
N GLY A 80 5.98 -15.57 3.02
CA GLY A 80 5.48 -15.57 1.64
C GLY A 80 4.39 -14.55 1.34
N SER A 81 3.92 -13.79 2.35
CA SER A 81 2.89 -12.76 2.16
C SER A 81 3.41 -11.52 1.42
N TYR A 82 4.71 -11.29 1.44
CA TYR A 82 5.35 -10.13 0.84
C TYR A 82 6.59 -10.53 0.04
N VAL A 83 6.64 -10.16 -1.23
CA VAL A 83 7.74 -10.55 -2.13
C VAL A 83 8.27 -9.32 -2.88
N ILE A 84 9.58 -9.18 -2.90
CA ILE A 84 10.27 -8.16 -3.68
C ILE A 84 10.91 -8.84 -4.88
N ASP A 85 10.34 -8.61 -6.04
CA ASP A 85 10.84 -9.05 -7.34
C ASP A 85 11.09 -7.85 -8.27
N LYS A 86 11.64 -8.10 -9.45
CA LYS A 86 11.90 -7.03 -10.44
C LYS A 86 10.64 -6.27 -10.81
N PHE A 87 9.52 -6.96 -10.91
CA PHE A 87 8.24 -6.35 -11.26
C PHE A 87 7.78 -5.39 -10.15
N SER A 88 7.82 -5.82 -8.89
CA SER A 88 7.45 -4.97 -7.76
C SER A 88 8.36 -3.73 -7.65
N LEU A 89 9.68 -3.88 -7.87
CA LEU A 89 10.61 -2.75 -7.83
C LEU A 89 10.32 -1.72 -8.93
N ILE A 90 10.02 -2.17 -10.16
CA ILE A 90 9.65 -1.25 -11.27
C ILE A 90 8.37 -0.50 -10.93
N LEU A 91 7.33 -1.20 -10.45
CA LEU A 91 6.07 -0.58 -10.08
C LEU A 91 6.21 0.39 -8.90
N LYS A 92 6.98 0.02 -7.87
CA LYS A 92 7.29 0.92 -6.76
C LYS A 92 7.98 2.19 -7.24
N GLY A 93 8.98 2.06 -8.11
CA GLY A 93 9.64 3.20 -8.73
C GLY A 93 8.68 4.10 -9.50
N LEU A 94 7.78 3.50 -10.29
CA LEU A 94 6.77 4.23 -11.04
C LEU A 94 5.81 5.00 -10.10
N PHE A 95 5.30 4.37 -9.05
CA PHE A 95 4.38 5.03 -8.12
C PHE A 95 5.04 6.18 -7.35
N ILE A 96 6.29 6.02 -6.92
CA ILE A 96 7.04 7.10 -6.28
C ILE A 96 7.28 8.26 -7.27
N LEU A 97 7.64 7.94 -8.52
CA LEU A 97 7.85 8.96 -9.55
C LEU A 97 6.56 9.75 -9.83
N VAL A 98 5.43 9.06 -9.99
CA VAL A 98 4.12 9.71 -10.22
C VAL A 98 3.75 10.59 -9.03
N THR A 99 3.92 10.10 -7.80
CA THR A 99 3.63 10.90 -6.58
C THR A 99 4.55 12.11 -6.49
N TYR A 100 5.84 11.96 -6.78
CA TYR A 100 6.80 13.07 -6.83
C TYR A 100 6.37 14.14 -7.84
N LEU A 101 6.01 13.75 -9.06
CA LEU A 101 5.51 14.67 -10.09
C LEU A 101 4.20 15.34 -9.63
N THR A 102 3.31 14.60 -8.99
CA THR A 102 2.07 15.16 -8.42
C THR A 102 2.37 16.22 -7.39
N PHE A 103 3.34 16.01 -6.50
CA PHE A 103 3.76 17.04 -5.54
C PHE A 103 4.26 18.29 -6.23
N LEU A 104 5.14 18.16 -7.24
CA LEU A 104 5.67 19.33 -7.97
C LEU A 104 4.55 20.14 -8.64
N LEU A 105 3.56 19.48 -9.21
CA LEU A 105 2.42 20.14 -9.85
C LEU A 105 1.45 20.76 -8.84
N SER A 106 1.37 20.21 -7.63
CA SER A 106 0.41 20.62 -6.61
C SER A 106 0.84 21.81 -5.77
N VAL A 107 2.13 22.17 -5.75
CA VAL A 107 2.66 23.25 -4.89
C VAL A 107 1.88 24.55 -5.08
N ASN A 108 1.76 25.02 -6.32
CA ASN A 108 1.06 26.28 -6.62
C ASN A 108 -0.45 26.19 -6.37
N PHE A 109 -1.04 24.99 -6.54
CA PHE A 109 -2.47 24.76 -6.32
C PHE A 109 -2.80 24.82 -4.83
N VAL A 110 -2.01 24.16 -3.99
CA VAL A 110 -2.22 24.09 -2.54
C VAL A 110 -1.90 25.43 -1.87
N GLU A 111 -0.90 26.19 -2.35
CA GLU A 111 -0.57 27.52 -1.84
C GLU A 111 -1.67 28.56 -2.12
N SER A 112 -2.43 28.41 -3.20
CA SER A 112 -3.53 29.31 -3.53
C SER A 112 -4.77 29.11 -2.66
N ASP A 113 -4.94 27.97 -2.01
CA ASP A 113 -6.01 27.69 -1.07
C ASP A 113 -5.57 28.12 0.35
N GLU A 114 -6.29 29.03 0.99
CA GLU A 114 -6.03 29.54 2.35
C GLU A 114 -6.15 28.46 3.45
N TYR A 115 -6.57 27.23 3.09
CA TYR A 115 -6.91 26.16 4.02
C TYR A 115 -6.11 24.88 3.81
N TYR A 116 -5.48 24.38 4.89
CA TYR A 116 -5.02 22.97 5.07
C TYR A 116 -3.92 22.46 4.15
N GLN A 117 -2.82 23.18 4.02
CA GLN A 117 -1.71 22.80 3.14
C GLN A 117 -1.05 21.45 3.52
N GLY A 118 -0.84 21.19 4.82
CA GLY A 118 -0.13 19.98 5.28
C GLY A 118 -0.91 18.69 5.09
N GLU A 119 -2.22 18.71 5.34
CA GLU A 119 -3.10 17.53 5.20
C GLU A 119 -3.07 16.93 3.79
N TYR A 120 -2.93 17.74 2.76
CA TYR A 120 -2.85 17.30 1.38
C TYR A 120 -1.66 16.36 1.13
N TYR A 121 -0.48 16.74 1.62
CA TYR A 121 0.75 16.00 1.37
C TYR A 121 0.78 14.66 2.09
N PHE A 122 0.35 14.61 3.35
CA PHE A 122 0.35 13.32 4.05
C PHE A 122 -0.72 12.36 3.54
N LEU A 123 -1.86 12.85 3.05
CA LEU A 123 -2.86 12.00 2.39
C LEU A 123 -2.31 11.37 1.11
N LEU A 124 -1.62 12.13 0.27
CA LEU A 124 -0.96 11.59 -0.93
C LEU A 124 0.15 10.59 -0.57
N LEU A 125 0.96 10.87 0.46
CA LEU A 125 1.97 9.91 0.92
C LEU A 125 1.35 8.63 1.48
N SER A 126 0.22 8.73 2.16
CA SER A 126 -0.51 7.55 2.66
C SER A 126 -1.04 6.69 1.53
N SER A 127 -1.56 7.32 0.46
CA SER A 127 -1.96 6.61 -0.76
C SER A 127 -0.77 5.95 -1.46
N LEU A 128 0.38 6.64 -1.54
CA LEU A 128 1.62 6.06 -2.05
C LEU A 128 2.02 4.82 -1.24
N LEU A 129 2.00 4.89 0.09
CA LEU A 129 2.34 3.77 0.95
C LEU A 129 1.45 2.55 0.65
N GLY A 130 0.14 2.76 0.52
CA GLY A 130 -0.79 1.69 0.12
C GLY A 130 -0.41 1.07 -1.23
N ALA A 131 -0.10 1.88 -2.24
CA ALA A 131 0.33 1.41 -3.55
C ALA A 131 1.64 0.60 -3.47
N LEU A 132 2.64 1.02 -2.66
CA LEU A 132 3.88 0.27 -2.45
C LEU A 132 3.63 -1.09 -1.81
N VAL A 133 2.72 -1.17 -0.84
CA VAL A 133 2.34 -2.42 -0.18
C VAL A 133 1.67 -3.38 -1.17
N VAL A 134 0.71 -2.89 -1.97
CA VAL A 134 0.01 -3.73 -2.96
C VAL A 134 0.96 -4.35 -3.96
N THR A 135 1.96 -3.62 -4.46
CA THR A 135 2.90 -4.13 -5.47
C THR A 135 3.70 -5.35 -5.02
N SER A 136 3.93 -5.50 -3.73
CA SER A 136 4.71 -6.59 -3.14
C SER A 136 3.84 -7.62 -2.41
N SER A 137 2.53 -7.39 -2.29
CA SER A 137 1.62 -8.31 -1.61
C SER A 137 1.46 -9.62 -2.39
N ARG A 138 1.40 -10.75 -1.67
CA ARG A 138 1.20 -12.10 -2.20
C ARG A 138 0.11 -12.88 -1.47
N ASP A 139 -0.64 -12.19 -0.62
CA ASP A 139 -1.79 -12.75 0.08
C ASP A 139 -3.01 -11.82 -0.02
N LEU A 140 -4.19 -12.41 0.18
CA LEU A 140 -5.47 -11.71 0.09
C LEU A 140 -5.59 -10.56 1.10
N LEU A 141 -5.11 -10.76 2.32
CA LEU A 141 -5.28 -9.79 3.40
C LEU A 141 -4.38 -8.57 3.22
N THR A 142 -3.08 -8.80 2.96
CA THR A 142 -2.12 -7.71 2.72
C THR A 142 -2.51 -6.91 1.48
N MET A 143 -2.97 -7.58 0.42
CA MET A 143 -3.45 -6.91 -0.78
C MET A 143 -4.66 -6.03 -0.49
N PHE A 144 -5.66 -6.53 0.24
CA PHE A 144 -6.84 -5.77 0.62
C PHE A 144 -6.49 -4.53 1.44
N ILE A 145 -5.68 -4.69 2.50
CA ILE A 145 -5.24 -3.58 3.34
C ILE A 145 -4.48 -2.53 2.53
N GLY A 146 -3.63 -2.96 1.60
CA GLY A 146 -2.88 -2.05 0.74
C GLY A 146 -3.79 -1.25 -0.21
N ILE A 147 -4.81 -1.90 -0.81
CA ILE A 147 -5.81 -1.23 -1.65
C ILE A 147 -6.60 -0.19 -0.85
N GLU A 148 -7.06 -0.55 0.35
CA GLU A 148 -7.81 0.37 1.21
C GLU A 148 -6.93 1.56 1.67
N LEU A 149 -5.67 1.31 2.01
CA LEU A 149 -4.74 2.37 2.37
C LEU A 149 -4.43 3.30 1.18
N ALA A 150 -4.45 2.79 -0.06
CA ALA A 150 -4.25 3.61 -1.25
C ALA A 150 -5.51 4.44 -1.59
N SER A 151 -6.70 3.86 -1.47
CA SER A 151 -7.97 4.47 -1.93
C SER A 151 -8.59 5.45 -0.94
N THR A 152 -8.56 5.14 0.36
CA THR A 152 -9.20 5.98 1.40
C THR A 152 -8.71 7.44 1.38
N PRO A 153 -7.40 7.75 1.29
CA PRO A 153 -6.94 9.12 1.15
C PRO A 153 -7.45 9.82 -0.10
N MET A 154 -7.66 9.09 -1.20
CA MET A 154 -8.17 9.65 -2.45
C MET A 154 -9.63 10.09 -2.32
N PHE A 155 -10.45 9.38 -1.54
CA PHE A 155 -11.82 9.81 -1.23
C PHE A 155 -11.83 11.14 -0.49
N LEU A 156 -10.92 11.35 0.47
CA LEU A 156 -10.79 12.60 1.20
C LEU A 156 -10.27 13.73 0.30
N LEU A 157 -9.29 13.45 -0.55
CA LEU A 157 -8.73 14.43 -1.49
C LEU A 157 -9.73 14.88 -2.55
N SER A 158 -10.68 14.02 -2.97
CA SER A 158 -11.73 14.41 -3.92
C SER A 158 -12.67 15.48 -3.34
N GLY A 159 -12.84 15.52 -2.00
CA GLY A 159 -13.59 16.53 -1.25
C GLY A 159 -12.72 17.66 -0.69
N TRP A 160 -11.56 17.93 -1.27
CA TRP A 160 -10.60 18.89 -0.73
C TRP A 160 -11.16 20.29 -0.51
N LYS A 161 -11.95 20.79 -1.46
CA LYS A 161 -12.61 22.10 -1.37
C LYS A 161 -13.86 22.02 -0.49
N LYS A 162 -13.69 22.11 0.83
CA LYS A 162 -14.75 21.96 1.84
C LYS A 162 -15.92 22.92 1.67
N GLY A 163 -15.72 24.10 1.07
CA GLY A 163 -16.76 25.11 0.79
C GLY A 163 -17.52 24.89 -0.53
N ASP A 164 -17.07 23.99 -1.40
CA ASP A 164 -17.69 23.72 -2.68
C ASP A 164 -18.66 22.53 -2.59
N GLN A 165 -19.95 22.79 -2.81
CA GLN A 165 -20.98 21.76 -2.78
C GLN A 165 -20.71 20.62 -3.79
N LYS A 166 -20.18 20.94 -4.98
CA LYS A 166 -19.86 19.93 -6.00
C LYS A 166 -18.72 19.03 -5.57
N SER A 167 -17.67 19.58 -4.93
CA SER A 167 -16.56 18.82 -4.38
C SER A 167 -17.04 17.86 -3.27
N ASN A 168 -17.87 18.34 -2.35
CA ASN A 168 -18.43 17.52 -1.28
C ASN A 168 -19.33 16.40 -1.82
N GLU A 169 -20.22 16.72 -2.77
CA GLU A 169 -21.08 15.74 -3.42
C GLU A 169 -20.28 14.67 -4.17
N GLY A 170 -19.26 15.09 -4.92
CA GLY A 170 -18.34 14.19 -5.61
C GLY A 170 -17.60 13.24 -4.67
N SER A 171 -17.08 13.76 -3.57
CA SER A 171 -16.40 12.98 -2.53
C SER A 171 -17.29 11.92 -1.90
N ILE A 172 -18.52 12.30 -1.51
CA ILE A 172 -19.48 11.36 -0.91
C ILE A 172 -19.84 10.25 -1.90
N LYS A 173 -20.12 10.59 -3.16
CA LYS A 173 -20.41 9.58 -4.19
C LYS A 173 -19.23 8.64 -4.43
N PHE A 174 -18.02 9.20 -4.51
CA PHE A 174 -16.82 8.40 -4.71
C PHE A 174 -16.55 7.47 -3.50
N PHE A 175 -16.70 7.98 -2.28
CA PHE A 175 -16.59 7.18 -1.06
C PHE A 175 -17.60 6.05 -1.00
N LEU A 176 -18.88 6.32 -1.27
CA LEU A 176 -19.94 5.30 -1.23
C LEU A 176 -19.70 4.17 -2.24
N LEU A 177 -19.29 4.53 -3.48
CA LEU A 177 -18.94 3.53 -4.50
C LEU A 177 -17.70 2.75 -4.10
N GLY A 178 -16.69 3.41 -3.50
CA GLY A 178 -15.49 2.75 -3.01
C GLY A 178 -15.79 1.74 -1.91
N VAL A 179 -16.56 2.12 -0.89
CA VAL A 179 -16.95 1.21 0.20
C VAL A 179 -17.77 0.02 -0.31
N LEU A 180 -18.66 0.24 -1.29
CA LEU A 180 -19.39 -0.85 -1.91
C LEU A 180 -18.45 -1.83 -2.61
N SER A 181 -17.50 -1.32 -3.41
CA SER A 181 -16.50 -2.15 -4.09
C SER A 181 -15.62 -2.92 -3.11
N ALA A 182 -15.13 -2.25 -2.05
CA ALA A 182 -14.35 -2.87 -1.00
C ALA A 182 -15.11 -4.03 -0.30
N SER A 183 -16.39 -3.83 -0.04
CA SER A 183 -17.26 -4.85 0.56
C SER A 183 -17.40 -6.08 -0.34
N LEU A 184 -17.53 -5.88 -1.65
CA LEU A 184 -17.62 -6.96 -2.63
C LEU A 184 -16.29 -7.73 -2.74
N ILE A 185 -15.16 -7.02 -2.81
CA ILE A 185 -13.82 -7.64 -2.83
C ILE A 185 -13.61 -8.48 -1.56
N LEU A 186 -13.90 -7.92 -0.38
CA LEU A 186 -13.73 -8.63 0.88
C LEU A 186 -14.64 -9.87 0.97
N TYR A 187 -15.87 -9.77 0.46
CA TYR A 187 -16.78 -10.89 0.38
C TYR A 187 -16.24 -11.98 -0.55
N GLY A 188 -15.70 -11.62 -1.73
CA GLY A 188 -15.03 -12.56 -2.64
C GLY A 188 -13.83 -13.26 -1.98
N PHE A 189 -12.99 -12.51 -1.27
CA PHE A 189 -11.85 -13.06 -0.52
C PHE A 189 -12.30 -14.01 0.61
N SER A 190 -13.39 -13.68 1.29
CA SER A 190 -13.99 -14.53 2.32
C SER A 190 -14.47 -15.88 1.76
N LEU A 191 -15.08 -15.87 0.57
CA LEU A 191 -15.48 -17.09 -0.12
C LEU A 191 -14.28 -17.94 -0.53
N LEU A 192 -13.23 -17.33 -1.11
CA LEU A 192 -11.99 -18.04 -1.46
C LEU A 192 -11.35 -18.68 -0.23
N TYR A 193 -11.25 -17.92 0.86
CA TYR A 193 -10.72 -18.43 2.12
C TYR A 193 -11.60 -19.56 2.68
N GLY A 194 -12.92 -19.42 2.62
CA GLY A 194 -13.87 -20.44 3.08
C GLY A 194 -13.71 -21.79 2.35
N VAL A 195 -13.37 -21.77 1.06
CA VAL A 195 -13.16 -22.97 0.24
C VAL A 195 -11.76 -23.56 0.41
N THR A 196 -10.74 -22.71 0.51
CA THR A 196 -9.33 -23.14 0.47
C THR A 196 -8.67 -23.22 1.84
N GLY A 197 -9.13 -22.44 2.82
CA GLY A 197 -8.49 -22.27 4.13
C GLY A 197 -7.12 -21.61 4.05
N LYS A 198 -6.79 -20.95 2.92
CA LYS A 198 -5.48 -20.35 2.65
C LYS A 198 -5.63 -18.86 2.32
N LEU A 199 -4.58 -18.07 2.64
CA LEU A 199 -4.50 -16.65 2.34
C LEU A 199 -3.51 -16.34 1.22
N VAL A 200 -2.38 -17.06 1.16
CA VAL A 200 -1.32 -16.86 0.17
C VAL A 200 -1.75 -17.37 -1.20
N PHE A 201 -1.57 -16.56 -2.24
CA PHE A 201 -2.05 -16.88 -3.60
C PHE A 201 -1.52 -18.19 -4.16
N SER A 202 -0.24 -18.51 -3.92
CA SER A 202 0.35 -19.78 -4.36
C SER A 202 -0.33 -21.00 -3.72
N ASP A 203 -0.67 -20.90 -2.44
CA ASP A 203 -1.30 -21.98 -1.69
C ASP A 203 -2.76 -22.15 -2.09
N ILE A 204 -3.47 -21.03 -2.34
CA ILE A 204 -4.82 -21.02 -2.89
C ILE A 204 -4.83 -21.75 -4.23
N ALA A 205 -3.95 -21.35 -5.16
CA ALA A 205 -3.84 -21.96 -6.48
C ALA A 205 -3.57 -23.47 -6.41
N ASN A 206 -2.62 -23.88 -5.59
CA ASN A 206 -2.29 -25.30 -5.39
C ASN A 206 -3.48 -26.09 -4.81
N THR A 207 -4.19 -25.52 -3.85
CA THR A 207 -5.37 -26.18 -3.25
C THR A 207 -6.50 -26.34 -4.27
N LEU A 208 -6.76 -25.31 -5.08
CA LEU A 208 -7.79 -25.34 -6.12
C LEU A 208 -7.47 -26.40 -7.20
N ILE A 209 -6.21 -26.52 -7.60
CA ILE A 209 -5.77 -27.51 -8.61
C ILE A 209 -5.89 -28.94 -8.07
N GLN A 210 -5.43 -29.16 -6.81
CA GLN A 210 -5.41 -30.50 -6.21
C GLN A 210 -6.80 -31.05 -5.85
N SER A 211 -7.74 -30.17 -5.51
CA SER A 211 -9.06 -30.55 -5.01
C SER A 211 -10.16 -30.52 -6.07
N ASP A 212 -9.83 -30.31 -7.35
CA ASP A 212 -10.80 -30.14 -8.45
C ASP A 212 -11.88 -29.06 -8.18
N LEU A 213 -11.59 -28.15 -7.25
CA LEU A 213 -12.50 -27.08 -6.84
C LEU A 213 -12.62 -25.94 -7.86
N ASN A 214 -11.80 -25.94 -8.91
CA ASN A 214 -11.81 -24.91 -9.96
C ASN A 214 -13.19 -24.70 -10.60
N GLN A 215 -14.02 -25.74 -10.63
CA GLN A 215 -15.37 -25.69 -11.23
C GLN A 215 -16.48 -25.54 -10.18
N SER A 216 -16.14 -25.39 -8.90
CA SER A 216 -17.18 -25.19 -7.89
C SER A 216 -17.88 -23.84 -8.07
N PRO A 217 -19.22 -23.77 -7.88
CA PRO A 217 -19.96 -22.51 -8.00
C PRO A 217 -19.42 -21.41 -7.07
N VAL A 218 -18.87 -21.80 -5.90
CA VAL A 218 -18.33 -20.85 -4.91
C VAL A 218 -17.04 -20.24 -5.38
N THR A 219 -16.14 -21.02 -6.02
CA THR A 219 -14.89 -20.48 -6.58
C THR A 219 -15.16 -19.55 -7.78
N LEU A 220 -16.12 -19.90 -8.63
CA LEU A 220 -16.54 -19.03 -9.72
C LEU A 220 -17.13 -17.73 -9.19
N LEU A 221 -18.01 -17.77 -8.20
CA LEU A 221 -18.57 -16.58 -7.59
C LEU A 221 -17.50 -15.67 -6.94
N SER A 222 -16.54 -16.27 -6.22
CA SER A 222 -15.45 -15.52 -5.60
C SER A 222 -14.52 -14.85 -6.62
N ALA A 223 -14.36 -15.42 -7.81
CA ALA A 223 -13.56 -14.85 -8.88
C ALA A 223 -14.27 -13.70 -9.64
N ILE A 224 -15.61 -13.67 -9.60
CA ILE A 224 -16.42 -12.62 -10.23
C ILE A 224 -16.52 -11.39 -9.31
N LEU A 225 -16.57 -11.57 -7.99
CA LEU A 225 -16.66 -10.50 -6.99
C LEU A 225 -15.34 -9.81 -6.79
#